data_8a2b1f927006b66c209a7f503b5b85e0
#
_entry.id   8a2b1f927006b66c209a7f503b5b85e0
#
_cell.length_a   1.000
_cell.length_b   1.000
_cell.length_c   1.000
_cell.angle_alpha   90.00
_cell.angle_beta   90.00
_cell.angle_gamma   90.00
#
_symmetry.space_group_name_H-M   'P 1'
#
loop_
_entity.id
_entity.type
_entity.pdbx_description
1 polymer ?
#
loop_
_entity_poly.entity_id
_entity_poly.type
_entity_poly.pdbx_seq_one_letter_code
_entity_poly.pdbx_strand_id
1 'polypeptide(L)'
;MTQQLTGAATTSGARTRWWRDAVIYQVYVRSFADSDGDGIGDLRGIEERLPYLAELGADAVWLTPFYASPQADGGYDVADYRVVDPLFGTLDDAQSLLRTAHRLGLRVIVDVVPNHTSDRHVWFREALAGGPARARYHFRPGRGPEGELPPNDWQSVFGGPAWTRVSDGSWYLHLFAPEQPDLNWENPEVRAEFDSVLRFWLELGGRGVDGFRIDVAHGMVKAAGLPDIGTAEQVRMIGSQTLPFFDQDGVHEIHRSWRTLLDSYPGERIGVAEAWAPSAERLALYVRPDELHQAFNFQFLRCRWDAAAMRTVVDDSLAATASVGAPTTWVLSNHDVVRHVTRYGGGAAGLRRARAAALLMLALPGSVYLYQGEELGLPEVTDLPDELREDPSFFRGAGQDGLRDGCRVPVPWTDEGPSYGFGPGPGWLPQPESWGAYSVGAQTGDPGSTLELYRAALALRRRLDGLGDGPMSWLEGPPGVLVFTRPGFVCTVNTLPGAVELRVPGRPLLSSAAPDISGESVRVPGDSCTWWAI
;
A
#
# COMPACT_ATOMS: atom_id res chain seq x y z
N MET A 1 39.95 -44.71 -18.60
CA MET A 1 39.32 -44.66 -17.27
C MET A 1 38.66 -43.29 -17.11
N THR A 2 37.40 -43.22 -17.43
CA THR A 2 36.58 -41.99 -17.43
C THR A 2 35.81 -41.93 -16.11
N GLN A 3 36.17 -41.01 -15.21
CA GLN A 3 35.41 -40.78 -13.99
C GLN A 3 34.20 -39.89 -14.31
N GLN A 4 33.01 -40.43 -14.11
CA GLN A 4 31.77 -39.71 -14.09
C GLN A 4 31.68 -38.88 -12.80
N LEU A 5 31.54 -37.57 -12.95
CA LEU A 5 31.15 -36.67 -11.88
C LEU A 5 29.63 -36.79 -11.68
N THR A 6 29.24 -37.48 -10.64
CA THR A 6 27.88 -37.51 -10.13
C THR A 6 27.57 -36.16 -9.50
N GLY A 7 26.64 -35.43 -10.12
CA GLY A 7 26.13 -34.19 -9.57
C GLY A 7 25.39 -34.41 -8.24
N ALA A 8 25.82 -33.72 -7.22
CA ALA A 8 25.09 -33.62 -5.95
C ALA A 8 23.78 -32.89 -6.21
N ALA A 9 22.66 -33.54 -5.94
CA ALA A 9 21.35 -32.91 -5.89
C ALA A 9 21.37 -31.88 -4.75
N THR A 10 21.26 -30.65 -5.09
CA THR A 10 20.99 -29.57 -4.13
C THR A 10 19.65 -29.84 -3.46
N THR A 11 19.69 -30.07 -2.17
CA THR A 11 18.53 -30.14 -1.30
C THR A 11 17.75 -28.83 -1.44
N SER A 12 16.53 -28.91 -1.98
CA SER A 12 15.54 -27.84 -1.97
C SER A 12 15.38 -27.37 -0.52
N GLY A 13 15.95 -26.21 -0.20
CA GLY A 13 15.67 -25.52 1.05
C GLY A 13 14.15 -25.35 1.21
N ALA A 14 13.65 -25.51 2.43
CA ALA A 14 12.26 -25.25 2.75
C ALA A 14 11.89 -23.90 2.13
N ARG A 15 10.89 -23.89 1.22
CA ARG A 15 10.40 -22.65 0.60
C ARG A 15 10.04 -21.70 1.74
N THR A 16 10.70 -20.53 1.78
CA THR A 16 10.29 -19.42 2.62
C THR A 16 8.81 -19.14 2.35
N ARG A 17 8.05 -18.83 3.40
CA ARG A 17 6.63 -18.46 3.25
C ARG A 17 6.53 -17.35 2.21
N TRP A 18 5.66 -17.51 1.21
CA TRP A 18 5.62 -16.68 -0.01
C TRP A 18 5.59 -15.18 0.25
N TRP A 19 4.91 -14.77 1.31
CA TRP A 19 4.66 -13.36 1.65
C TRP A 19 5.86 -12.65 2.29
N ARG A 20 6.89 -13.41 2.73
CA ARG A 20 8.02 -12.81 3.43
C ARG A 20 8.91 -11.95 2.54
N ASP A 21 8.98 -12.24 1.26
CA ASP A 21 9.82 -11.55 0.27
C ASP A 21 9.08 -11.22 -1.04
N ALA A 22 7.76 -11.37 -1.02
CA ALA A 22 6.91 -11.14 -2.17
C ALA A 22 6.98 -9.70 -2.68
N VAL A 23 6.80 -9.56 -3.97
CA VAL A 23 6.51 -8.29 -4.64
C VAL A 23 5.01 -8.24 -4.93
N ILE A 24 4.31 -7.32 -4.26
CA ILE A 24 2.87 -7.15 -4.38
C ILE A 24 2.60 -5.86 -5.14
N TYR A 25 1.80 -5.95 -6.21
CA TYR A 25 1.43 -4.80 -7.01
C TYR A 25 0.06 -4.28 -6.59
N GLN A 26 0.00 -3.03 -6.15
CA GLN A 26 -1.25 -2.37 -5.77
C GLN A 26 -1.97 -1.82 -7.00
N VAL A 27 -3.21 -2.24 -7.18
CA VAL A 27 -4.16 -1.75 -8.18
C VAL A 27 -5.20 -0.88 -7.50
N TYR A 28 -5.27 0.40 -7.88
CA TYR A 28 -6.40 1.27 -7.57
C TYR A 28 -7.47 1.03 -8.65
N VAL A 29 -8.52 0.29 -8.30
CA VAL A 29 -9.47 -0.31 -9.26
C VAL A 29 -10.01 0.70 -10.25
N ARG A 30 -10.48 1.86 -9.78
CA ARG A 30 -11.07 2.93 -10.60
C ARG A 30 -10.17 3.49 -11.70
N SER A 31 -8.85 3.30 -11.58
CA SER A 31 -7.85 3.97 -12.42
C SER A 31 -6.87 3.02 -13.09
N PHE A 32 -7.15 1.72 -13.11
CA PHE A 32 -6.22 0.75 -13.69
C PHE A 32 -6.53 0.45 -15.16
N ALA A 33 -7.73 -0.02 -15.46
CA ALA A 33 -8.19 -0.23 -16.83
C ALA A 33 -9.73 -0.27 -16.87
N ASP A 34 -10.32 0.41 -17.84
CA ASP A 34 -11.75 0.52 -18.10
C ASP A 34 -12.10 -0.38 -19.29
N SER A 35 -12.87 -1.43 -19.06
CA SER A 35 -13.24 -2.40 -20.09
C SER A 35 -14.55 -2.09 -20.80
N ASP A 36 -15.44 -1.32 -20.20
CA ASP A 36 -16.79 -1.07 -20.72
C ASP A 36 -17.01 0.36 -21.25
N GLY A 37 -16.08 1.26 -21.00
CA GLY A 37 -16.02 2.60 -21.58
C GLY A 37 -16.79 3.66 -20.84
N ASP A 38 -17.12 3.43 -19.56
CA ASP A 38 -17.80 4.42 -18.73
C ASP A 38 -16.83 5.47 -18.11
N GLY A 39 -15.51 5.28 -18.30
CA GLY A 39 -14.46 6.14 -17.80
C GLY A 39 -13.91 5.73 -16.44
N ILE A 40 -14.42 4.67 -15.85
CA ILE A 40 -14.00 4.10 -14.55
C ILE A 40 -13.36 2.73 -14.79
N GLY A 41 -12.24 2.47 -14.13
CA GLY A 41 -11.62 1.13 -14.19
C GLY A 41 -12.47 0.08 -13.48
N ASP A 42 -12.43 -1.15 -13.97
CA ASP A 42 -13.29 -2.25 -13.54
C ASP A 42 -12.54 -3.59 -13.39
N LEU A 43 -13.20 -4.60 -12.83
CA LEU A 43 -12.60 -5.91 -12.57
C LEU A 43 -12.23 -6.67 -13.86
N ARG A 44 -12.97 -6.47 -14.96
CA ARG A 44 -12.65 -7.09 -16.25
C ARG A 44 -11.43 -6.44 -16.88
N GLY A 45 -11.34 -5.11 -16.83
CA GLY A 45 -10.16 -4.38 -17.28
C GLY A 45 -8.91 -4.80 -16.51
N ILE A 46 -9.03 -5.03 -15.19
CA ILE A 46 -7.93 -5.59 -14.39
C ILE A 46 -7.59 -7.01 -14.85
N GLU A 47 -8.60 -7.89 -15.03
CA GLU A 47 -8.38 -9.26 -15.48
C GLU A 47 -7.61 -9.32 -16.81
N GLU A 48 -7.95 -8.45 -17.77
CA GLU A 48 -7.25 -8.33 -19.07
C GLU A 48 -5.78 -7.91 -18.94
N ARG A 49 -5.42 -7.17 -17.86
CA ARG A 49 -4.07 -6.68 -17.59
C ARG A 49 -3.25 -7.56 -16.64
N LEU A 50 -3.83 -8.63 -16.08
CA LEU A 50 -3.08 -9.57 -15.23
C LEU A 50 -1.85 -10.18 -15.89
N PRO A 51 -1.84 -10.54 -17.20
CA PRO A 51 -0.63 -11.01 -17.87
C PRO A 51 0.54 -10.01 -17.76
N TYR A 52 0.28 -8.71 -17.94
CA TYR A 52 1.31 -7.67 -17.76
C TYR A 52 1.92 -7.71 -16.35
N LEU A 53 1.11 -7.86 -15.31
CA LEU A 53 1.60 -7.90 -13.92
C LEU A 53 2.42 -9.16 -13.64
N ALA A 54 2.03 -10.29 -14.22
CA ALA A 54 2.82 -11.53 -14.15
C ALA A 54 4.17 -11.41 -14.88
N GLU A 55 4.18 -10.79 -16.07
CA GLU A 55 5.39 -10.52 -16.86
C GLU A 55 6.29 -9.49 -16.19
N LEU A 56 5.73 -8.46 -15.56
CA LEU A 56 6.47 -7.48 -14.77
C LEU A 56 7.24 -8.17 -13.64
N GLY A 57 6.69 -9.24 -13.08
CA GLY A 57 7.31 -10.01 -12.02
C GLY A 57 6.66 -9.83 -10.65
N ALA A 58 5.40 -9.42 -10.57
CA ALA A 58 4.64 -9.45 -9.33
C ALA A 58 4.37 -10.89 -8.85
N ASP A 59 4.30 -11.10 -7.55
CA ASP A 59 3.90 -12.36 -6.91
C ASP A 59 2.43 -12.33 -6.50
N ALA A 60 1.91 -11.13 -6.25
CA ALA A 60 0.52 -10.91 -5.90
C ALA A 60 0.04 -9.55 -6.41
N VAL A 61 -1.28 -9.41 -6.51
CA VAL A 61 -1.97 -8.13 -6.72
C VAL A 61 -2.78 -7.79 -5.49
N TRP A 62 -2.75 -6.53 -5.09
CA TRP A 62 -3.65 -5.97 -4.07
C TRP A 62 -4.65 -5.05 -4.76
N LEU A 63 -5.94 -5.35 -4.63
CA LEU A 63 -7.05 -4.56 -5.16
C LEU A 63 -7.62 -3.65 -4.07
N THR A 64 -7.74 -2.34 -4.35
CA THR A 64 -8.49 -1.41 -3.49
C THR A 64 -9.97 -1.76 -3.49
N PRO A 65 -10.80 -1.21 -2.56
CA PRO A 65 -12.20 -1.62 -2.45
C PRO A 65 -12.97 -1.51 -3.76
N PHE A 66 -13.71 -2.56 -4.06
CA PHE A 66 -14.64 -2.67 -5.21
C PHE A 66 -16.03 -3.15 -4.77
N TYR A 67 -16.30 -3.06 -3.50
CA TYR A 67 -17.58 -3.41 -2.88
C TYR A 67 -18.64 -2.35 -3.15
N ALA A 68 -19.92 -2.72 -2.98
CA ALA A 68 -21.03 -1.77 -3.07
C ALA A 68 -20.78 -0.55 -2.15
N SER A 69 -20.71 0.63 -2.73
CA SER A 69 -20.37 1.88 -2.07
C SER A 69 -21.00 3.07 -2.78
N PRO A 70 -21.49 4.09 -2.06
CA PRO A 70 -21.85 5.37 -2.69
C PRO A 70 -20.64 6.20 -3.17
N GLN A 71 -19.42 5.72 -2.97
CA GLN A 71 -18.17 6.32 -3.44
C GLN A 71 -17.86 7.68 -2.78
N ALA A 72 -18.33 7.93 -1.55
CA ALA A 72 -18.03 9.15 -0.81
C ALA A 72 -16.54 9.30 -0.48
N ASP A 73 -15.80 8.19 -0.41
CA ASP A 73 -14.34 8.14 -0.26
C ASP A 73 -13.74 7.06 -1.18
N GLY A 74 -14.04 7.12 -2.48
CA GLY A 74 -13.42 6.26 -3.49
C GLY A 74 -13.56 4.76 -3.22
N GLY A 75 -14.67 4.31 -2.61
CA GLY A 75 -14.97 2.92 -2.28
C GLY A 75 -14.66 2.53 -0.83
N TYR A 76 -13.97 3.37 -0.05
CA TYR A 76 -13.69 3.10 1.37
C TYR A 76 -14.90 3.33 2.29
N ASP A 77 -16.02 3.85 1.78
CA ASP A 77 -17.32 3.91 2.44
C ASP A 77 -18.19 2.72 2.00
N VAL A 78 -17.94 1.53 2.57
CA VAL A 78 -18.56 0.27 2.14
C VAL A 78 -19.98 0.13 2.65
N ALA A 79 -20.94 -0.05 1.71
CA ALA A 79 -22.36 -0.26 2.01
C ALA A 79 -22.74 -1.75 2.14
N ASP A 80 -22.03 -2.65 1.44
CA ASP A 80 -22.16 -4.10 1.57
C ASP A 80 -20.83 -4.77 1.18
N TYR A 81 -20.21 -5.49 2.11
CA TYR A 81 -18.90 -6.14 1.92
C TYR A 81 -18.94 -7.41 1.05
N ARG A 82 -20.11 -7.93 0.69
CA ARG A 82 -20.27 -9.17 -0.08
C ARG A 82 -20.81 -8.95 -1.48
N VAL A 83 -21.12 -7.70 -1.81
CA VAL A 83 -21.63 -7.29 -3.13
C VAL A 83 -20.55 -6.50 -3.84
N VAL A 84 -20.25 -6.85 -5.09
CA VAL A 84 -19.42 -6.02 -5.97
C VAL A 84 -20.25 -4.83 -6.43
N ASP A 85 -19.69 -3.63 -6.38
CA ASP A 85 -20.36 -2.44 -6.89
C ASP A 85 -20.59 -2.59 -8.41
N PRO A 86 -21.80 -2.30 -8.92
CA PRO A 86 -22.07 -2.33 -10.35
C PRO A 86 -21.11 -1.50 -11.20
N LEU A 87 -20.52 -0.47 -10.63
CA LEU A 87 -19.47 0.35 -11.25
C LEU A 87 -18.22 -0.47 -11.61
N PHE A 88 -17.92 -1.50 -10.83
CA PHE A 88 -16.71 -2.32 -11.00
C PHE A 88 -17.00 -3.71 -11.58
N GLY A 89 -18.28 -4.06 -11.80
CA GLY A 89 -18.69 -5.33 -12.36
C GLY A 89 -19.58 -6.15 -11.44
N THR A 90 -19.38 -7.46 -11.44
CA THR A 90 -20.21 -8.43 -10.71
C THR A 90 -19.35 -9.37 -9.85
N LEU A 91 -20.00 -10.13 -8.97
CA LEU A 91 -19.34 -11.19 -8.21
C LEU A 91 -18.73 -12.27 -9.12
N ASP A 92 -19.37 -12.54 -10.27
CA ASP A 92 -18.84 -13.47 -11.27
C ASP A 92 -17.57 -12.93 -11.93
N ASP A 93 -17.46 -11.62 -12.15
CA ASP A 93 -16.25 -10.97 -12.64
C ASP A 93 -15.11 -11.08 -11.60
N ALA A 94 -15.42 -10.86 -10.32
CA ALA A 94 -14.46 -11.08 -9.24
C ALA A 94 -13.95 -12.52 -9.20
N GLN A 95 -14.83 -13.52 -9.34
CA GLN A 95 -14.45 -14.93 -9.42
C GLN A 95 -13.61 -15.23 -10.67
N SER A 96 -13.91 -14.59 -11.81
CA SER A 96 -13.16 -14.75 -13.05
C SER A 96 -11.73 -14.22 -12.89
N LEU A 97 -11.60 -13.01 -12.34
CA LEU A 97 -10.31 -12.39 -12.03
C LEU A 97 -9.48 -13.28 -11.12
N LEU A 98 -10.06 -13.82 -10.03
CA LEU A 98 -9.36 -14.73 -9.11
C LEU A 98 -8.85 -15.98 -9.85
N ARG A 99 -9.67 -16.61 -10.68
CA ARG A 99 -9.26 -17.79 -11.46
C ARG A 99 -8.12 -17.45 -12.42
N THR A 100 -8.20 -16.31 -13.09
CA THR A 100 -7.18 -15.87 -14.05
C THR A 100 -5.87 -15.52 -13.35
N ALA A 101 -5.90 -14.79 -12.25
CA ALA A 101 -4.71 -14.50 -11.44
C ALA A 101 -4.02 -15.80 -10.99
N HIS A 102 -4.76 -16.73 -10.43
CA HIS A 102 -4.22 -18.01 -9.98
C HIS A 102 -3.62 -18.86 -11.11
N ARG A 103 -4.22 -18.85 -12.32
CA ARG A 103 -3.63 -19.52 -13.50
C ARG A 103 -2.29 -18.89 -13.92
N LEU A 104 -2.14 -17.59 -13.75
CA LEU A 104 -0.91 -16.86 -14.02
C LEU A 104 0.13 -16.96 -12.89
N GLY A 105 -0.21 -17.65 -11.79
CA GLY A 105 0.66 -17.78 -10.62
C GLY A 105 0.62 -16.56 -9.68
N LEU A 106 -0.26 -15.60 -9.94
CA LEU A 106 -0.48 -14.44 -9.09
C LEU A 106 -1.42 -14.78 -7.93
N ARG A 107 -1.13 -14.25 -6.75
CA ARG A 107 -2.06 -14.24 -5.61
C ARG A 107 -2.88 -12.96 -5.63
N VAL A 108 -4.02 -12.97 -4.94
CA VAL A 108 -4.91 -11.81 -4.86
C VAL A 108 -5.15 -11.45 -3.40
N ILE A 109 -4.87 -10.20 -3.08
CA ILE A 109 -5.16 -9.56 -1.80
C ILE A 109 -6.24 -8.53 -2.06
N VAL A 110 -7.30 -8.51 -1.25
CA VAL A 110 -8.36 -7.50 -1.34
C VAL A 110 -8.36 -6.64 -0.10
N ASP A 111 -8.84 -5.42 -0.23
CA ASP A 111 -9.04 -4.52 0.90
C ASP A 111 -10.19 -5.00 1.78
N VAL A 112 -10.10 -4.81 3.07
CA VAL A 112 -11.23 -4.85 4.00
C VAL A 112 -11.19 -3.60 4.84
N VAL A 113 -12.35 -2.93 4.99
CA VAL A 113 -12.49 -1.65 5.69
C VAL A 113 -13.25 -1.86 7.00
N PRO A 114 -12.56 -2.22 8.10
CA PRO A 114 -13.24 -2.65 9.31
C PRO A 114 -13.49 -1.53 10.32
N ASN A 115 -12.83 -0.37 10.19
CA ASN A 115 -13.00 0.73 11.15
C ASN A 115 -14.40 1.34 11.09
N HIS A 116 -15.01 1.44 9.91
CA HIS A 116 -16.28 2.11 9.64
C HIS A 116 -17.04 1.43 8.51
N THR A 117 -18.30 1.79 8.34
CA THR A 117 -19.10 1.43 7.17
C THR A 117 -19.52 2.69 6.43
N SER A 118 -20.16 2.55 5.27
CA SER A 118 -20.93 3.65 4.69
C SER A 118 -22.12 4.00 5.58
N ASP A 119 -22.56 5.25 5.53
CA ASP A 119 -23.86 5.69 6.08
C ASP A 119 -25.04 5.00 5.38
N ARG A 120 -24.81 4.40 4.21
CA ARG A 120 -25.79 3.60 3.46
C ARG A 120 -25.83 2.13 3.86
N HIS A 121 -24.90 1.66 4.67
CA HIS A 121 -24.91 0.30 5.19
C HIS A 121 -26.20 0.02 5.98
N VAL A 122 -26.78 -1.17 5.81
CA VAL A 122 -28.05 -1.54 6.45
C VAL A 122 -28.01 -1.34 7.96
N TRP A 123 -26.91 -1.67 8.61
CA TRP A 123 -26.72 -1.52 10.05
C TRP A 123 -26.77 -0.07 10.51
N PHE A 124 -26.23 0.88 9.76
CA PHE A 124 -26.26 2.27 10.16
C PHE A 124 -27.67 2.87 9.98
N ARG A 125 -28.38 2.48 8.92
CA ARG A 125 -29.79 2.87 8.73
C ARG A 125 -30.67 2.35 9.89
N GLU A 126 -30.46 1.08 10.32
CA GLU A 126 -31.13 0.54 11.51
C GLU A 126 -30.73 1.32 12.77
N ALA A 127 -29.45 1.68 12.95
CA ALA A 127 -28.97 2.45 14.09
C ALA A 127 -29.58 3.86 14.15
N LEU A 128 -29.78 4.51 13.00
CA LEU A 128 -30.48 5.80 12.93
C LEU A 128 -31.96 5.68 13.31
N ALA A 129 -32.60 4.56 13.03
CA ALA A 129 -33.96 4.28 13.48
C ALA A 129 -34.06 4.03 15.01
N GLY A 130 -32.92 3.83 15.68
CA GLY A 130 -32.82 3.64 17.12
C GLY A 130 -32.75 2.17 17.57
N GLY A 131 -32.87 1.94 18.88
CA GLY A 131 -32.90 0.60 19.45
C GLY A 131 -31.52 -0.07 19.54
N PRO A 132 -31.47 -1.44 19.65
CA PRO A 132 -30.23 -2.19 19.90
C PRO A 132 -29.18 -2.04 18.79
N ALA A 133 -29.58 -1.75 17.54
CA ALA A 133 -28.69 -1.58 16.41
C ALA A 133 -27.64 -0.46 16.62
N ARG A 134 -27.94 0.53 17.45
CA ARG A 134 -27.00 1.61 17.82
C ARG A 134 -25.73 1.09 18.52
N ALA A 135 -25.81 -0.03 19.22
CA ALA A 135 -24.64 -0.61 19.89
C ALA A 135 -23.54 -1.05 18.92
N ARG A 136 -23.84 -1.19 17.62
CA ARG A 136 -22.86 -1.50 16.57
C ARG A 136 -21.96 -0.32 16.20
N TYR A 137 -22.33 0.90 16.61
CA TYR A 137 -21.61 2.15 16.33
C TYR A 137 -21.37 2.95 17.60
N HIS A 138 -20.54 3.98 17.54
CA HIS A 138 -20.31 4.87 18.67
C HIS A 138 -21.33 6.02 18.65
N PHE A 139 -22.45 5.84 19.37
CA PHE A 139 -23.41 6.91 19.64
C PHE A 139 -23.22 7.45 21.04
N ARG A 140 -23.25 8.78 21.23
CA ARG A 140 -23.12 9.45 22.53
C ARG A 140 -24.06 10.65 22.63
N PRO A 141 -24.52 11.03 23.84
CA PRO A 141 -25.14 12.32 24.04
C PRO A 141 -24.12 13.43 23.83
N GLY A 142 -24.57 14.57 23.30
CA GLY A 142 -23.73 15.75 23.20
C GLY A 142 -23.47 16.40 24.57
N ARG A 143 -22.51 17.31 24.61
CA ARG A 143 -22.23 18.20 25.75
C ARG A 143 -23.03 19.49 25.62
N GLY A 144 -23.09 20.26 26.73
CA GLY A 144 -23.89 21.48 26.82
C GLY A 144 -25.30 21.21 27.36
N PRO A 145 -26.05 22.27 27.77
CA PRO A 145 -27.37 22.13 28.38
C PRO A 145 -28.39 21.42 27.50
N GLU A 146 -28.28 21.58 26.17
CA GLU A 146 -29.20 21.00 25.16
C GLU A 146 -28.50 19.91 24.30
N GLY A 147 -27.32 19.47 24.70
CA GLY A 147 -26.53 18.48 23.94
C GLY A 147 -26.06 18.98 22.57
N GLU A 148 -25.91 20.31 22.45
CA GLU A 148 -25.58 21.01 21.21
C GLU A 148 -24.10 20.92 20.82
N LEU A 149 -23.22 20.53 21.75
CA LEU A 149 -21.79 20.38 21.51
C LEU A 149 -21.42 18.91 21.32
N PRO A 150 -20.38 18.61 20.51
CA PRO A 150 -19.92 17.21 20.33
C PRO A 150 -19.54 16.54 21.66
N PRO A 151 -19.59 15.18 21.74
CA PRO A 151 -19.24 14.43 22.94
C PRO A 151 -17.81 14.63 23.45
N ASN A 152 -16.87 14.92 22.55
CA ASN A 152 -15.48 15.26 22.84
C ASN A 152 -14.91 16.18 21.75
N ASP A 153 -13.62 16.50 21.84
CA ASP A 153 -12.93 17.43 20.94
C ASP A 153 -12.27 16.75 19.72
N TRP A 154 -12.60 15.49 19.44
CA TRP A 154 -11.96 14.75 18.36
C TRP A 154 -12.26 15.34 16.98
N GLN A 155 -11.24 15.33 16.14
CA GLN A 155 -11.31 15.84 14.78
C GLN A 155 -11.20 14.71 13.75
N SER A 156 -11.95 14.87 12.67
CA SER A 156 -11.87 13.99 11.51
C SER A 156 -10.51 14.12 10.83
N VAL A 157 -10.00 13.01 10.32
CA VAL A 157 -8.77 12.95 9.50
C VAL A 157 -8.90 13.86 8.26
N PHE A 158 -10.11 13.99 7.71
CA PHE A 158 -10.40 14.86 6.58
C PHE A 158 -10.73 16.31 6.96
N GLY A 159 -10.64 16.66 8.24
CA GLY A 159 -10.93 18.00 8.76
C GLY A 159 -12.32 18.17 9.35
N GLY A 160 -12.44 19.14 10.24
CA GLY A 160 -13.66 19.39 11.01
C GLY A 160 -13.88 18.41 12.15
N PRO A 161 -15.01 18.51 12.89
CA PRO A 161 -15.33 17.60 14.00
C PRO A 161 -15.47 16.15 13.55
N ALA A 162 -15.08 15.19 14.41
CA ALA A 162 -15.27 13.75 14.19
C ALA A 162 -16.66 13.25 14.63
N TRP A 163 -17.58 14.13 14.92
CA TRP A 163 -18.92 13.81 15.38
C TRP A 163 -19.99 14.55 14.58
N THR A 164 -21.05 13.84 14.24
CA THR A 164 -22.24 14.41 13.57
C THR A 164 -23.48 14.17 14.42
N ARG A 165 -24.26 15.25 14.64
CA ARG A 165 -25.53 15.21 15.41
C ARG A 165 -26.64 14.64 14.55
N VAL A 166 -27.40 13.70 15.11
CA VAL A 166 -28.59 13.14 14.45
C VAL A 166 -29.89 13.75 14.98
N SER A 167 -31.02 13.45 14.34
CA SER A 167 -32.30 14.10 14.57
C SER A 167 -32.87 13.96 16.00
N ASP A 168 -32.48 12.91 16.73
CA ASP A 168 -32.88 12.70 18.12
C ASP A 168 -32.00 13.42 19.16
N GLY A 169 -31.00 14.17 18.69
CA GLY A 169 -30.08 14.94 19.51
C GLY A 169 -28.82 14.20 19.95
N SER A 170 -28.72 12.90 19.69
CA SER A 170 -27.46 12.17 19.90
C SER A 170 -26.44 12.43 18.78
N TRP A 171 -25.20 12.00 18.99
CA TRP A 171 -24.08 12.18 18.05
C TRP A 171 -23.46 10.83 17.74
N TYR A 172 -23.07 10.60 16.46
CA TYR A 172 -22.28 9.45 16.09
C TYR A 172 -20.87 9.86 15.70
N LEU A 173 -19.90 8.96 15.98
CA LEU A 173 -18.49 9.13 15.64
C LEU A 173 -18.22 8.77 14.19
N HIS A 174 -17.39 9.60 13.54
CA HIS A 174 -16.77 9.31 12.24
C HIS A 174 -15.35 9.90 12.22
N LEU A 175 -14.34 9.08 12.32
CA LEU A 175 -12.96 9.57 12.26
C LEU A 175 -12.54 10.04 10.86
N PHE A 176 -13.31 9.67 9.84
CA PHE A 176 -13.17 10.09 8.45
C PHE A 176 -14.35 10.99 8.03
N ALA A 177 -14.94 10.75 6.87
CA ALA A 177 -16.11 11.55 6.45
C ALA A 177 -17.36 11.24 7.29
N PRO A 178 -18.34 12.17 7.39
CA PRO A 178 -19.63 11.89 8.03
C PRO A 178 -20.34 10.67 7.42
N GLU A 179 -20.09 10.38 6.15
CA GLU A 179 -20.59 9.23 5.42
C GLU A 179 -19.92 7.91 5.85
N GLN A 180 -18.94 7.96 6.77
CA GLN A 180 -18.16 6.82 7.25
C GLN A 180 -18.28 6.64 8.77
N PRO A 181 -19.47 6.25 9.32
CA PRO A 181 -19.68 6.05 10.75
C PRO A 181 -18.81 4.93 11.32
N ASP A 182 -18.10 5.22 12.42
CA ASP A 182 -17.17 4.29 13.09
C ASP A 182 -17.91 3.18 13.81
N LEU A 183 -17.48 1.94 13.55
CA LEU A 183 -17.98 0.72 14.19
C LEU A 183 -17.47 0.57 15.62
N ASN A 184 -18.32 0.05 16.50
CA ASN A 184 -17.98 -0.30 17.87
C ASN A 184 -17.47 -1.74 17.97
N TRP A 185 -16.17 -1.95 17.97
CA TRP A 185 -15.52 -3.26 18.03
C TRP A 185 -15.59 -3.94 19.41
N GLU A 186 -16.12 -3.27 20.44
CA GLU A 186 -16.49 -3.91 21.69
C GLU A 186 -17.77 -4.76 21.52
N ASN A 187 -18.57 -4.49 20.50
CA ASN A 187 -19.78 -5.25 20.20
C ASN A 187 -19.43 -6.60 19.54
N PRO A 188 -19.84 -7.75 20.11
CA PRO A 188 -19.56 -9.05 19.53
C PRO A 188 -20.23 -9.31 18.18
N GLU A 189 -21.34 -8.63 17.84
CA GLU A 189 -21.96 -8.73 16.52
C GLU A 189 -21.05 -8.17 15.43
N VAL A 190 -20.33 -7.07 15.70
CA VAL A 190 -19.37 -6.48 14.76
C VAL A 190 -18.22 -7.46 14.50
N ARG A 191 -17.67 -8.07 15.55
CA ARG A 191 -16.60 -9.07 15.42
C ARG A 191 -17.05 -10.28 14.61
N ALA A 192 -18.23 -10.83 14.89
CA ALA A 192 -18.77 -11.98 14.19
C ALA A 192 -19.08 -11.69 12.71
N GLU A 193 -19.55 -10.48 12.42
CA GLU A 193 -19.81 -10.06 11.03
C GLU A 193 -18.54 -10.01 10.21
N PHE A 194 -17.47 -9.38 10.72
CA PHE A 194 -16.22 -9.32 10.00
C PHE A 194 -15.54 -10.69 9.84
N ASP A 195 -15.65 -11.58 10.81
CA ASP A 195 -15.24 -12.98 10.62
C ASP A 195 -16.00 -13.64 9.46
N SER A 196 -17.31 -13.37 9.33
CA SER A 196 -18.14 -13.87 8.25
C SER A 196 -17.78 -13.23 6.89
N VAL A 197 -17.45 -11.93 6.85
CA VAL A 197 -16.98 -11.24 5.65
C VAL A 197 -15.66 -11.84 5.16
N LEU A 198 -14.69 -12.04 6.05
CA LEU A 198 -13.41 -12.64 5.69
C LEU A 198 -13.60 -14.06 5.14
N ARG A 199 -14.44 -14.89 5.78
CA ARG A 199 -14.74 -16.25 5.28
C ARG A 199 -15.37 -16.22 3.89
N PHE A 200 -16.32 -15.33 3.65
CA PHE A 200 -16.95 -15.19 2.34
C PHE A 200 -15.92 -15.02 1.21
N TRP A 201 -14.97 -14.10 1.38
CA TRP A 201 -13.96 -13.84 0.37
C TRP A 201 -12.89 -14.94 0.29
N LEU A 202 -12.53 -15.58 1.41
CA LEU A 202 -11.60 -16.72 1.43
C LEU A 202 -12.17 -17.96 0.74
N GLU A 203 -13.50 -18.10 0.67
CA GLU A 203 -14.20 -19.25 0.11
C GLU A 203 -14.76 -18.99 -1.30
N LEU A 204 -14.76 -17.75 -1.75
CA LEU A 204 -15.32 -17.34 -3.03
C LEU A 204 -14.77 -18.18 -4.20
N GLY A 205 -15.65 -18.78 -5.01
CA GLY A 205 -15.24 -19.59 -6.15
C GLY A 205 -14.44 -20.84 -5.81
N GLY A 206 -14.42 -21.25 -4.52
CA GLY A 206 -13.78 -22.45 -3.99
C GLY A 206 -12.34 -22.30 -3.51
N ARG A 207 -11.56 -21.34 -4.05
CA ARG A 207 -10.21 -21.03 -3.59
C ARG A 207 -10.14 -19.67 -2.89
N GLY A 208 -10.94 -18.71 -3.32
CA GLY A 208 -11.04 -17.37 -2.78
C GLY A 208 -9.78 -16.52 -2.93
N VAL A 209 -9.74 -15.44 -2.15
CA VAL A 209 -8.59 -14.53 -2.08
C VAL A 209 -7.44 -15.13 -1.26
N ASP A 210 -6.22 -14.66 -1.50
CA ASP A 210 -5.02 -15.14 -0.81
C ASP A 210 -4.67 -14.28 0.41
N GLY A 211 -5.39 -13.17 0.64
CA GLY A 211 -5.19 -12.32 1.80
C GLY A 211 -6.03 -11.07 1.79
N PHE A 212 -5.87 -10.30 2.86
CA PHE A 212 -6.54 -9.01 3.05
C PHE A 212 -5.54 -7.91 3.41
N ARG A 213 -5.70 -6.75 2.79
CA ARG A 213 -5.16 -5.51 3.34
C ARG A 213 -6.22 -4.93 4.27
N ILE A 214 -5.84 -4.69 5.51
CA ILE A 214 -6.74 -4.21 6.56
C ILE A 214 -6.59 -2.71 6.66
N ASP A 215 -7.62 -2.03 6.18
CA ASP A 215 -7.72 -0.58 6.20
C ASP A 215 -7.83 -0.09 7.63
N VAL A 216 -7.14 1.02 7.96
CA VAL A 216 -7.14 1.61 9.31
C VAL A 216 -7.00 0.55 10.41
N ALA A 217 -6.10 -0.41 10.23
CA ALA A 217 -5.91 -1.55 11.14
C ALA A 217 -5.65 -1.14 12.60
N HIS A 218 -5.22 0.09 12.83
CA HIS A 218 -4.92 0.68 14.14
C HIS A 218 -6.10 1.46 14.74
N GLY A 219 -7.22 1.61 14.01
CA GLY A 219 -8.33 2.48 14.39
C GLY A 219 -9.53 1.79 15.01
N MET A 220 -9.66 0.46 14.92
CA MET A 220 -10.86 -0.29 15.32
C MET A 220 -11.22 -0.13 16.81
N VAL A 221 -10.25 0.00 17.72
CA VAL A 221 -10.46 0.14 19.15
C VAL A 221 -10.21 1.58 19.59
N LYS A 222 -11.15 2.13 20.38
CA LYS A 222 -11.06 3.47 20.94
C LYS A 222 -10.74 3.39 22.45
N ALA A 223 -10.05 4.41 22.98
CA ALA A 223 -9.80 4.50 24.41
C ALA A 223 -11.12 4.56 25.20
N ALA A 224 -11.17 3.86 26.33
CA ALA A 224 -12.35 3.85 27.20
C ALA A 224 -12.74 5.27 27.63
N GLY A 225 -14.04 5.57 27.57
CA GLY A 225 -14.57 6.87 27.93
C GLY A 225 -14.40 7.96 26.87
N LEU A 226 -13.69 7.71 25.78
CA LEU A 226 -13.49 8.63 24.66
C LEU A 226 -12.97 10.02 25.13
N PRO A 227 -11.79 10.08 25.79
CA PRO A 227 -11.30 11.30 26.43
C PRO A 227 -10.97 12.39 25.41
N ASP A 228 -11.10 13.65 25.83
CA ASP A 228 -10.61 14.81 25.04
C ASP A 228 -9.09 14.72 24.86
N ILE A 229 -8.59 15.26 23.75
CA ILE A 229 -7.15 15.37 23.43
C ILE A 229 -6.60 16.74 23.84
N GLY A 230 -7.44 17.78 23.82
CA GLY A 230 -7.07 19.11 24.30
C GLY A 230 -6.30 19.98 23.29
N THR A 231 -6.21 19.57 22.02
CA THR A 231 -5.58 20.36 20.94
C THR A 231 -6.32 20.24 19.62
N ALA A 232 -6.22 21.29 18.79
CA ALA A 232 -6.74 21.27 17.42
C ALA A 232 -5.76 20.64 16.39
N GLU A 233 -4.55 20.27 16.80
CA GLU A 233 -3.54 19.74 15.87
C GLU A 233 -3.55 18.19 15.78
N GLN A 234 -4.69 17.57 16.07
CA GLN A 234 -4.80 16.11 16.22
C GLN A 234 -4.39 15.34 14.96
N VAL A 235 -4.78 15.85 13.77
CA VAL A 235 -4.43 15.19 12.50
C VAL A 235 -2.91 15.12 12.29
N ARG A 236 -2.16 16.15 12.71
CA ARG A 236 -0.69 16.17 12.62
C ARG A 236 -0.01 15.21 13.59
N MET A 237 -0.73 14.75 14.62
CA MET A 237 -0.22 13.80 15.61
C MET A 237 -0.30 12.35 15.14
N ILE A 238 -1.09 12.06 14.08
CA ILE A 238 -1.23 10.71 13.53
C ILE A 238 0.14 10.20 13.06
N GLY A 239 0.50 9.01 13.51
CA GLY A 239 1.79 8.38 13.21
C GLY A 239 2.99 9.00 13.96
N SER A 240 2.77 9.89 14.95
CA SER A 240 3.82 10.43 15.80
C SER A 240 3.64 10.08 17.28
N GLN A 241 2.44 9.70 17.69
CA GLN A 241 2.11 9.23 19.04
C GLN A 241 0.82 8.39 19.01
N THR A 242 0.61 7.59 20.07
CA THR A 242 -0.66 6.89 20.29
C THR A 242 -1.76 7.90 20.61
N LEU A 243 -2.89 7.80 19.92
CA LEU A 243 -4.05 8.67 20.12
C LEU A 243 -5.21 7.87 20.71
N PRO A 244 -6.15 8.50 21.43
CA PRO A 244 -7.30 7.79 22.02
C PRO A 244 -8.15 7.03 21.00
N PHE A 245 -8.04 7.36 19.72
CA PHE A 245 -8.76 6.73 18.63
C PHE A 245 -7.87 5.90 17.69
N PHE A 246 -6.54 5.91 17.85
CA PHE A 246 -5.58 5.15 17.05
C PHE A 246 -4.52 4.46 17.90
N ASP A 247 -4.12 3.26 17.48
CA ASP A 247 -3.05 2.46 18.05
C ASP A 247 -3.28 2.08 19.53
N GLN A 248 -4.54 1.77 19.88
CA GLN A 248 -4.91 1.23 21.19
C GLN A 248 -4.60 -0.26 21.27
N ASP A 249 -4.05 -0.73 22.39
CA ASP A 249 -3.59 -2.12 22.55
C ASP A 249 -4.68 -3.18 22.35
N GLY A 250 -5.95 -2.82 22.57
CA GLY A 250 -7.09 -3.73 22.35
C GLY A 250 -7.26 -4.19 20.91
N VAL A 251 -6.69 -3.48 19.92
CA VAL A 251 -6.78 -3.85 18.50
C VAL A 251 -6.06 -5.18 18.22
N HIS A 252 -5.02 -5.49 18.98
CA HIS A 252 -4.23 -6.70 18.82
C HIS A 252 -5.01 -7.99 19.09
N GLU A 253 -6.06 -7.95 19.91
CA GLU A 253 -6.95 -9.10 20.13
C GLU A 253 -7.74 -9.45 18.85
N ILE A 254 -8.18 -8.42 18.12
CA ILE A 254 -8.88 -8.58 16.85
C ILE A 254 -7.93 -9.22 15.82
N HIS A 255 -6.70 -8.71 15.72
CA HIS A 255 -5.71 -9.26 14.80
C HIS A 255 -5.34 -10.70 15.10
N ARG A 256 -5.24 -11.11 16.36
CA ARG A 256 -5.02 -12.52 16.76
C ARG A 256 -6.18 -13.42 16.37
N SER A 257 -7.42 -12.94 16.55
CA SER A 257 -8.61 -13.67 16.09
C SER A 257 -8.57 -13.89 14.59
N TRP A 258 -8.29 -12.85 13.83
CA TRP A 258 -8.18 -12.94 12.38
C TRP A 258 -7.00 -13.77 11.92
N ARG A 259 -5.85 -13.71 12.61
CA ARG A 259 -4.74 -14.60 12.33
C ARG A 259 -5.14 -16.07 12.48
N THR A 260 -5.84 -16.41 13.55
CA THR A 260 -6.35 -17.77 13.77
C THR A 260 -7.29 -18.19 12.64
N LEU A 261 -8.15 -17.28 12.17
CA LEU A 261 -9.04 -17.53 11.04
C LEU A 261 -8.24 -17.76 9.75
N LEU A 262 -7.30 -16.89 9.41
CA LEU A 262 -6.45 -17.01 8.22
C LEU A 262 -5.64 -18.32 8.21
N ASP A 263 -5.04 -18.68 9.34
CA ASP A 263 -4.26 -19.91 9.48
C ASP A 263 -5.12 -21.20 9.38
N SER A 264 -6.43 -21.09 9.51
CA SER A 264 -7.37 -22.22 9.33
C SER A 264 -7.59 -22.60 7.84
N TYR A 265 -7.18 -21.75 6.91
CA TYR A 265 -7.31 -21.97 5.47
C TYR A 265 -6.01 -22.48 4.84
N PRO A 266 -6.07 -23.37 3.83
CA PRO A 266 -4.88 -23.83 3.13
C PRO A 266 -4.27 -22.71 2.27
N GLY A 267 -2.95 -22.79 2.02
CA GLY A 267 -2.27 -21.94 1.05
C GLY A 267 -1.69 -20.64 1.64
N GLU A 268 -1.51 -20.57 2.97
CA GLU A 268 -0.90 -19.41 3.65
C GLU A 268 -1.61 -18.10 3.32
N ARG A 269 -2.83 -17.95 3.80
CA ARG A 269 -3.60 -16.71 3.71
C ARG A 269 -2.99 -15.65 4.60
N ILE A 270 -2.92 -14.40 4.13
CA ILE A 270 -2.24 -13.32 4.86
C ILE A 270 -3.16 -12.16 5.24
N GLY A 271 -2.77 -11.45 6.29
CA GLY A 271 -3.28 -10.13 6.62
C GLY A 271 -2.16 -9.11 6.57
N VAL A 272 -2.41 -7.94 5.98
CA VAL A 272 -1.49 -6.81 5.87
C VAL A 272 -2.11 -5.61 6.58
N ALA A 273 -1.44 -5.08 7.60
CA ALA A 273 -1.92 -3.91 8.32
C ALA A 273 -1.59 -2.61 7.58
N GLU A 274 -2.61 -1.78 7.37
CA GLU A 274 -2.39 -0.36 7.21
C GLU A 274 -2.49 0.30 8.58
N ALA A 275 -1.33 0.66 9.14
CA ALA A 275 -1.24 1.23 10.48
C ALA A 275 -0.24 2.39 10.53
N TRP A 276 -0.74 3.58 10.86
CA TRP A 276 0.07 4.76 11.12
C TRP A 276 0.58 4.73 12.57
N ALA A 277 1.42 3.73 12.88
CA ALA A 277 2.01 3.57 14.20
C ALA A 277 3.11 4.63 14.46
N PRO A 278 3.26 5.10 15.71
CA PRO A 278 4.20 6.18 16.04
C PRO A 278 5.69 5.80 15.99
N SER A 279 6.00 4.51 16.02
CA SER A 279 7.37 4.02 15.93
C SER A 279 7.44 2.65 15.25
N ALA A 280 8.65 2.24 14.86
CA ALA A 280 8.89 0.91 14.28
C ALA A 280 8.54 -0.21 15.27
N GLU A 281 8.81 -0.02 16.58
CA GLU A 281 8.48 -0.98 17.65
C GLU A 281 6.96 -1.12 17.81
N ARG A 282 6.19 -0.03 17.74
CA ARG A 282 4.73 -0.09 17.77
C ARG A 282 4.20 -0.79 16.54
N LEU A 283 4.75 -0.50 15.35
CA LEU A 283 4.37 -1.17 14.10
C LEU A 283 4.66 -2.68 14.17
N ALA A 284 5.79 -3.08 14.78
CA ALA A 284 6.15 -4.49 14.92
C ALA A 284 5.15 -5.30 15.76
N LEU A 285 4.37 -4.66 16.63
CA LEU A 285 3.32 -5.36 17.40
C LEU A 285 2.23 -5.94 16.50
N TYR A 286 1.94 -5.30 15.35
CA TYR A 286 0.93 -5.77 14.39
C TYR A 286 1.33 -7.04 13.65
N VAL A 287 2.63 -7.37 13.65
CA VAL A 287 3.19 -8.51 12.92
C VAL A 287 3.85 -9.55 13.83
N ARG A 288 3.47 -9.58 15.12
CA ARG A 288 3.88 -10.66 16.03
C ARG A 288 3.48 -12.03 15.47
N PRO A 289 4.12 -13.14 15.92
CA PRO A 289 3.89 -14.47 15.33
C PRO A 289 2.43 -14.95 15.34
N ASP A 290 1.62 -14.43 16.25
CA ASP A 290 0.19 -14.72 16.43
C ASP A 290 -0.73 -13.62 15.88
N GLU A 291 -0.19 -12.60 15.21
CA GLU A 291 -0.93 -11.49 14.62
C GLU A 291 -0.81 -11.47 13.09
N LEU A 292 -0.96 -10.29 12.46
CA LEU A 292 -0.92 -10.19 11.00
C LEU A 292 0.45 -10.57 10.43
N HIS A 293 0.54 -10.72 9.14
CA HIS A 293 1.74 -11.21 8.47
C HIS A 293 2.68 -10.08 8.04
N GLN A 294 2.10 -8.95 7.66
CA GLN A 294 2.80 -7.78 7.14
C GLN A 294 2.16 -6.50 7.70
N ALA A 295 2.93 -5.41 7.73
CA ALA A 295 2.44 -4.07 8.02
C ALA A 295 3.26 -3.08 7.18
N PHE A 296 2.58 -2.12 6.54
CA PHE A 296 3.25 -1.12 5.70
C PHE A 296 4.21 -0.25 6.50
N ASN A 297 5.43 -0.08 5.99
CA ASN A 297 6.42 0.81 6.57
C ASN A 297 6.22 2.25 6.05
N PHE A 298 5.35 3.00 6.70
CA PHE A 298 5.08 4.39 6.34
C PHE A 298 6.21 5.35 6.74
N GLN A 299 7.12 4.96 7.63
CA GLN A 299 8.33 5.73 7.90
C GLN A 299 9.26 5.72 6.69
N PHE A 300 9.43 4.56 6.02
CA PHE A 300 10.17 4.46 4.76
C PHE A 300 9.47 5.21 3.62
N LEU A 301 8.17 5.07 3.48
CA LEU A 301 7.36 5.78 2.50
C LEU A 301 7.55 7.30 2.60
N ARG A 302 7.54 7.87 3.82
CA ARG A 302 7.71 9.31 4.08
C ARG A 302 9.17 9.76 4.10
N CYS A 303 10.13 8.83 4.03
CA CYS A 303 11.55 9.17 4.14
C CYS A 303 11.99 10.09 3.00
N ARG A 304 12.71 11.15 3.35
CA ARG A 304 13.31 12.05 2.36
C ARG A 304 14.47 11.38 1.64
N TRP A 305 14.83 11.88 0.47
CA TRP A 305 15.98 11.41 -0.31
C TRP A 305 17.30 11.90 0.36
N ASP A 306 17.72 11.18 1.37
CA ASP A 306 18.90 11.47 2.18
C ASP A 306 19.45 10.17 2.78
N ALA A 307 20.75 9.88 2.56
CA ALA A 307 21.35 8.61 2.95
C ALA A 307 21.27 8.36 4.46
N ALA A 308 21.50 9.37 5.29
CA ALA A 308 21.48 9.20 6.75
C ALA A 308 20.06 8.90 7.24
N ALA A 309 19.07 9.65 6.74
CA ALA A 309 17.65 9.43 7.06
C ALA A 309 17.19 8.03 6.62
N MET A 310 17.51 7.62 5.38
CA MET A 310 17.17 6.29 4.86
C MET A 310 17.82 5.18 5.68
N ARG A 311 19.10 5.33 6.06
CA ARG A 311 19.80 4.36 6.89
C ARG A 311 19.12 4.19 8.25
N THR A 312 18.81 5.28 8.92
CA THR A 312 18.11 5.24 10.21
C THR A 312 16.77 4.48 10.10
N VAL A 313 15.95 4.85 9.13
CA VAL A 313 14.65 4.17 8.93
C VAL A 313 14.83 2.68 8.62
N VAL A 314 15.81 2.31 7.80
CA VAL A 314 16.08 0.90 7.47
C VAL A 314 16.53 0.14 8.72
N ASP A 315 17.49 0.69 9.50
CA ASP A 315 18.01 0.06 10.70
C ASP A 315 16.92 -0.14 11.76
N ASP A 316 16.14 0.90 12.06
CA ASP A 316 15.05 0.85 13.04
C ASP A 316 13.98 -0.17 12.62
N SER A 317 13.61 -0.17 11.35
CA SER A 317 12.58 -1.08 10.82
C SER A 317 13.02 -2.54 10.85
N LEU A 318 14.25 -2.83 10.41
CA LEU A 318 14.78 -4.19 10.43
C LEU A 318 14.97 -4.70 11.86
N ALA A 319 15.45 -3.86 12.78
CA ALA A 319 15.61 -4.22 14.18
C ALA A 319 14.25 -4.53 14.84
N ALA A 320 13.25 -3.68 14.62
CA ALA A 320 11.93 -3.84 15.20
C ALA A 320 11.22 -5.12 14.68
N THR A 321 11.20 -5.35 13.37
CA THR A 321 10.56 -6.55 12.80
C THR A 321 11.32 -7.83 13.13
N ALA A 322 12.65 -7.79 13.18
CA ALA A 322 13.46 -8.93 13.61
C ALA A 322 13.16 -9.35 15.05
N SER A 323 12.85 -8.39 15.94
CA SER A 323 12.51 -8.68 17.35
C SER A 323 11.29 -9.58 17.51
N VAL A 324 10.39 -9.58 16.52
CA VAL A 324 9.17 -10.42 16.47
C VAL A 324 9.24 -11.52 15.41
N GLY A 325 10.36 -11.66 14.70
CA GLY A 325 10.57 -12.68 13.66
C GLY A 325 9.78 -12.44 12.35
N ALA A 326 9.27 -11.24 12.15
CA ALA A 326 8.55 -10.84 10.94
C ALA A 326 9.49 -10.24 9.88
N PRO A 327 9.13 -10.29 8.59
CA PRO A 327 9.80 -9.49 7.56
C PRO A 327 9.36 -8.04 7.63
N THR A 328 10.21 -7.13 7.19
CA THR A 328 9.82 -5.74 6.94
C THR A 328 9.05 -5.64 5.61
N THR A 329 8.08 -4.75 5.52
CA THR A 329 7.28 -4.52 4.32
C THR A 329 7.53 -3.10 3.79
N TRP A 330 8.23 -3.01 2.66
CA TRP A 330 8.67 -1.75 2.08
C TRP A 330 7.67 -1.19 1.08
N VAL A 331 7.50 0.12 1.08
CA VAL A 331 6.60 0.82 0.16
C VAL A 331 7.11 2.24 -0.10
N LEU A 332 7.07 2.70 -1.36
CA LEU A 332 7.45 4.06 -1.77
C LEU A 332 6.25 4.93 -2.14
N SER A 333 5.17 4.35 -2.60
CA SER A 333 3.94 5.05 -3.00
C SER A 333 2.71 4.20 -2.76
N ASN A 334 1.56 4.83 -2.59
CA ASN A 334 0.25 4.21 -2.59
C ASN A 334 -0.80 5.23 -3.12
N HIS A 335 -2.07 4.90 -3.05
CA HIS A 335 -3.18 5.75 -3.51
C HIS A 335 -3.57 6.89 -2.54
N ASP A 336 -2.85 7.05 -1.43
CA ASP A 336 -3.12 8.07 -0.38
C ASP A 336 -2.01 9.09 -0.21
N VAL A 337 -0.91 8.96 -0.97
CA VAL A 337 0.22 9.87 -0.86
C VAL A 337 0.70 10.32 -2.23
N VAL A 338 1.24 11.53 -2.28
CA VAL A 338 1.91 12.07 -3.48
C VAL A 338 2.96 11.10 -3.98
N ARG A 339 2.95 10.81 -5.29
CA ARG A 339 3.89 9.88 -5.93
C ARG A 339 5.35 10.25 -5.63
N HIS A 340 6.18 9.26 -5.35
CA HIS A 340 7.55 9.49 -4.88
C HIS A 340 8.45 10.22 -5.90
N VAL A 341 8.18 10.13 -7.21
CA VAL A 341 8.85 10.96 -8.22
C VAL A 341 8.72 12.43 -7.87
N THR A 342 7.51 12.89 -7.54
CA THR A 342 7.22 14.27 -7.18
C THR A 342 7.74 14.61 -5.79
N ARG A 343 7.56 13.72 -4.78
CA ARG A 343 8.10 13.91 -3.44
C ARG A 343 9.62 14.06 -3.41
N TYR A 344 10.34 13.41 -4.32
CA TYR A 344 11.79 13.50 -4.44
C TYR A 344 12.25 14.66 -5.32
N GLY A 345 11.37 15.64 -5.60
CA GLY A 345 11.70 16.90 -6.24
C GLY A 345 11.20 17.07 -7.68
N GLY A 346 10.47 16.10 -8.22
CA GLY A 346 9.84 16.17 -9.53
C GLY A 346 10.82 16.26 -10.70
N GLY A 347 10.27 16.30 -11.91
CA GLY A 347 11.04 16.43 -13.15
C GLY A 347 12.13 15.35 -13.30
N ALA A 348 13.18 15.66 -14.06
CA ALA A 348 14.25 14.71 -14.30
C ALA A 348 15.04 14.32 -13.05
N ALA A 349 15.18 15.21 -12.07
CA ALA A 349 15.86 14.91 -10.81
C ALA A 349 15.03 13.95 -9.93
N GLY A 350 13.74 14.23 -9.78
CA GLY A 350 12.81 13.35 -9.04
C GLY A 350 12.72 11.96 -9.67
N LEU A 351 12.69 11.86 -11.00
CA LEU A 351 12.67 10.59 -11.71
C LEU A 351 13.97 9.78 -11.48
N ARG A 352 15.16 10.42 -11.52
CA ARG A 352 16.43 9.73 -11.21
C ARG A 352 16.42 9.17 -9.78
N ARG A 353 16.00 9.98 -8.80
CA ARG A 353 15.90 9.59 -7.38
C ARG A 353 14.90 8.47 -7.19
N ALA A 354 13.75 8.53 -7.84
CA ALA A 354 12.72 7.49 -7.80
C ALA A 354 13.24 6.14 -8.32
N ARG A 355 13.92 6.14 -9.47
CA ARG A 355 14.57 4.95 -10.03
C ARG A 355 15.64 4.37 -9.10
N ALA A 356 16.43 5.23 -8.45
CA ALA A 356 17.42 4.81 -7.47
C ALA A 356 16.78 4.26 -6.18
N ALA A 357 15.72 4.90 -5.68
CA ALA A 357 14.96 4.46 -4.52
C ALA A 357 14.26 3.10 -4.76
N ALA A 358 13.75 2.87 -5.96
CA ALA A 358 13.17 1.58 -6.35
C ALA A 358 14.21 0.45 -6.26
N LEU A 359 15.41 0.66 -6.81
CA LEU A 359 16.49 -0.33 -6.70
C LEU A 359 16.94 -0.52 -5.25
N LEU A 360 17.01 0.55 -4.43
CA LEU A 360 17.28 0.42 -3.01
C LEU A 360 16.23 -0.44 -2.35
N MET A 361 14.94 -0.11 -2.50
CA MET A 361 13.82 -0.83 -1.89
C MET A 361 13.82 -2.32 -2.27
N LEU A 362 14.01 -2.62 -3.56
CA LEU A 362 14.05 -3.99 -4.08
C LEU A 362 15.29 -4.78 -3.62
N ALA A 363 16.36 -4.13 -3.16
CA ALA A 363 17.55 -4.77 -2.59
C ALA A 363 17.45 -5.03 -1.08
N LEU A 364 16.53 -4.36 -0.37
CA LEU A 364 16.35 -4.53 1.07
C LEU A 364 15.71 -5.90 1.40
N PRO A 365 15.97 -6.44 2.62
CA PRO A 365 15.31 -7.65 3.12
C PRO A 365 13.80 -7.43 3.34
N GLY A 366 12.98 -8.40 2.97
CA GLY A 366 11.55 -8.37 3.23
C GLY A 366 10.69 -8.24 1.96
N SER A 367 9.41 -7.97 2.14
CA SER A 367 8.43 -7.81 1.06
C SER A 367 8.36 -6.38 0.55
N VAL A 368 7.84 -6.20 -0.66
CA VAL A 368 7.75 -4.91 -1.35
C VAL A 368 6.36 -4.74 -1.94
N TYR A 369 5.80 -3.53 -1.78
CA TYR A 369 4.58 -3.11 -2.46
C TYR A 369 4.91 -2.05 -3.49
N LEU A 370 4.42 -2.24 -4.72
CA LEU A 370 4.55 -1.33 -5.85
C LEU A 370 3.18 -0.74 -6.16
N TYR A 371 3.07 0.56 -6.20
CA TYR A 371 1.83 1.23 -6.59
C TYR A 371 1.75 1.37 -8.11
N GLN A 372 0.55 1.16 -8.70
CA GLN A 372 0.32 1.29 -10.15
C GLN A 372 0.93 2.57 -10.74
N GLY A 373 1.67 2.42 -11.82
CA GLY A 373 2.39 3.50 -12.50
C GLY A 373 3.73 3.89 -11.85
N GLU A 374 4.09 3.27 -10.72
CA GLU A 374 5.41 3.45 -10.12
C GLU A 374 6.51 2.91 -11.04
N GLU A 375 6.27 1.77 -11.65
CA GLU A 375 7.16 1.14 -12.63
C GLU A 375 7.30 1.95 -13.92
N LEU A 376 6.38 2.86 -14.18
CA LEU A 376 6.43 3.79 -15.30
C LEU A 376 7.16 5.10 -14.95
N GLY A 377 7.41 5.34 -13.66
CA GLY A 377 7.97 6.60 -13.17
C GLY A 377 6.99 7.77 -13.26
N LEU A 378 5.68 7.52 -13.11
CA LEU A 378 4.66 8.55 -13.17
C LEU A 378 4.85 9.60 -12.07
N PRO A 379 4.84 10.89 -12.42
CA PRO A 379 4.77 11.97 -11.45
C PRO A 379 3.34 12.15 -10.93
N GLU A 380 3.19 12.91 -9.87
CA GLU A 380 1.90 13.40 -9.39
C GLU A 380 1.27 14.35 -10.41
N VAL A 381 -0.06 14.31 -10.55
CA VAL A 381 -0.82 15.33 -11.28
C VAL A 381 -1.27 16.39 -10.29
N THR A 382 -0.65 17.56 -10.33
CA THR A 382 -0.84 18.62 -9.33
C THR A 382 -1.86 19.67 -9.73
N ASP A 383 -2.20 19.75 -11.01
CA ASP A 383 -3.01 20.79 -11.66
C ASP A 383 -4.40 20.29 -12.09
N LEU A 384 -4.95 19.32 -11.35
CA LEU A 384 -6.31 18.85 -11.60
C LEU A 384 -7.33 19.99 -11.37
N PRO A 385 -8.29 20.16 -12.29
CA PRO A 385 -9.41 21.09 -12.09
C PRO A 385 -10.19 20.78 -10.81
N ASP A 386 -10.55 21.80 -10.05
CA ASP A 386 -11.24 21.63 -8.76
C ASP A 386 -12.59 20.91 -8.90
N GLU A 387 -13.28 21.11 -10.04
CA GLU A 387 -14.56 20.47 -10.35
C GLU A 387 -14.48 18.96 -10.62
N LEU A 388 -13.26 18.43 -10.85
CA LEU A 388 -13.02 17.00 -11.07
C LEU A 388 -12.48 16.29 -9.83
N ARG A 389 -12.25 17.02 -8.73
CA ARG A 389 -11.75 16.43 -7.50
C ARG A 389 -12.86 15.70 -6.76
N GLU A 390 -12.53 14.52 -6.27
CA GLU A 390 -13.44 13.68 -5.47
C GLU A 390 -12.92 13.41 -4.05
N ASP A 391 -11.68 13.82 -3.71
CA ASP A 391 -11.12 13.59 -2.38
C ASP A 391 -11.90 14.36 -1.30
N PRO A 392 -12.48 13.68 -0.27
CA PRO A 392 -13.16 14.33 0.85
C PRO A 392 -12.32 15.40 1.55
N SER A 393 -10.99 15.24 1.59
CA SER A 393 -10.07 16.21 2.18
C SER A 393 -10.14 17.58 1.51
N PHE A 394 -10.36 17.61 0.20
CA PHE A 394 -10.53 18.86 -0.57
C PHE A 394 -11.77 19.64 -0.11
N PHE A 395 -12.89 18.94 0.03
CA PHE A 395 -14.17 19.56 0.40
C PHE A 395 -14.26 19.95 1.88
N ARG A 396 -13.54 19.25 2.75
CA ARG A 396 -13.56 19.48 4.20
C ARG A 396 -12.46 20.45 4.68
N GLY A 397 -11.59 20.91 3.80
CA GLY A 397 -10.58 21.91 4.11
C GLY A 397 -9.46 21.40 5.01
N ALA A 398 -9.12 20.12 4.94
CA ALA A 398 -7.98 19.53 5.68
C ALA A 398 -6.61 20.09 5.25
N GLY A 399 -6.60 21.04 4.32
CA GLY A 399 -5.41 21.69 3.79
C GLY A 399 -5.08 21.25 2.37
N GLN A 400 -4.13 21.96 1.74
CA GLN A 400 -3.63 21.59 0.41
C GLN A 400 -2.64 20.41 0.45
N ASP A 401 -2.13 20.10 1.65
CA ASP A 401 -1.24 18.96 1.86
C ASP A 401 -2.10 17.70 2.13
N GLY A 402 -2.07 16.75 1.22
CA GLY A 402 -2.78 15.47 1.40
C GLY A 402 -3.92 15.22 0.44
N LEU A 403 -4.10 16.06 -0.59
CA LEU A 403 -5.04 15.76 -1.68
C LEU A 403 -4.56 14.53 -2.46
N ARG A 404 -5.45 13.53 -2.61
CA ARG A 404 -5.10 12.21 -3.14
C ARG A 404 -5.45 12.03 -4.62
N ASP A 405 -6.28 12.90 -5.20
CA ASP A 405 -6.73 12.75 -6.59
C ASP A 405 -5.56 12.68 -7.60
N GLY A 406 -4.49 13.44 -7.35
CA GLY A 406 -3.35 13.52 -8.27
C GLY A 406 -2.57 12.22 -8.42
N CYS A 407 -2.49 11.38 -7.39
CA CYS A 407 -1.87 10.05 -7.48
C CYS A 407 -2.85 8.98 -8.01
N ARG A 408 -4.14 9.31 -8.14
CA ARG A 408 -5.22 8.40 -8.56
C ARG A 408 -5.60 8.51 -10.04
N VAL A 409 -4.93 9.39 -10.80
CA VAL A 409 -5.16 9.54 -12.24
C VAL A 409 -4.92 8.21 -12.97
N PRO A 410 -5.77 7.85 -13.96
CA PRO A 410 -5.69 6.58 -14.69
C PRO A 410 -4.33 6.25 -15.29
N VAL A 411 -3.95 4.98 -15.30
CA VAL A 411 -2.68 4.48 -15.83
C VAL A 411 -2.65 4.58 -17.37
N PRO A 412 -1.58 5.12 -17.98
CA PRO A 412 -1.41 5.13 -19.43
C PRO A 412 -0.84 3.78 -19.93
N TRP A 413 -1.59 3.10 -20.80
CA TRP A 413 -1.17 1.82 -21.41
C TRP A 413 -0.55 1.98 -22.78
N THR A 414 -1.03 2.94 -23.57
CA THR A 414 -0.58 3.23 -24.93
C THR A 414 -0.06 4.68 -25.02
N ASP A 415 0.80 4.95 -25.98
CA ASP A 415 1.37 6.27 -26.23
C ASP A 415 0.40 7.23 -26.92
N GLU A 416 -0.65 6.70 -27.53
CA GLU A 416 -1.68 7.44 -28.26
C GLU A 416 -3.08 6.91 -27.93
N GLY A 417 -4.09 7.63 -28.38
CA GLY A 417 -5.50 7.24 -28.28
C GLY A 417 -6.23 7.81 -27.05
N PRO A 418 -7.53 7.52 -26.93
CA PRO A 418 -8.33 7.97 -25.79
C PRO A 418 -7.73 7.47 -24.47
N SER A 419 -7.60 8.36 -23.50
CA SER A 419 -7.09 8.05 -22.14
C SER A 419 -5.82 7.19 -22.16
N TYR A 420 -4.99 7.32 -23.20
CA TYR A 420 -3.78 6.51 -23.39
C TYR A 420 -4.02 5.01 -23.17
N GLY A 421 -5.13 4.48 -23.69
CA GLY A 421 -5.49 3.05 -23.61
C GLY A 421 -5.96 2.59 -22.23
N PHE A 422 -6.28 3.49 -21.32
CA PHE A 422 -6.97 3.16 -20.08
C PHE A 422 -8.35 2.58 -20.36
N GLY A 423 -9.11 3.23 -21.25
CA GLY A 423 -10.41 2.80 -21.74
C GLY A 423 -10.68 3.35 -23.14
N PRO A 424 -11.83 3.00 -23.76
CA PRO A 424 -12.19 3.48 -25.09
C PRO A 424 -12.64 4.96 -25.13
N GLY A 425 -12.91 5.54 -23.96
CA GLY A 425 -13.34 6.93 -23.76
C GLY A 425 -12.41 7.72 -22.86
N PRO A 426 -12.80 8.95 -22.45
CA PRO A 426 -12.06 9.71 -21.43
C PRO A 426 -12.17 9.04 -20.07
N GLY A 427 -11.07 9.05 -19.28
CA GLY A 427 -11.10 8.61 -17.90
C GLY A 427 -11.77 9.64 -16.97
N TRP A 428 -12.18 9.21 -15.78
CA TRP A 428 -12.80 10.05 -14.75
C TRP A 428 -11.91 11.20 -14.25
N LEU A 429 -10.58 11.02 -14.31
CA LEU A 429 -9.60 12.09 -14.12
C LEU A 429 -8.77 12.25 -15.39
N PRO A 430 -8.46 13.49 -15.81
CA PRO A 430 -7.68 13.73 -17.02
C PRO A 430 -6.21 13.37 -16.82
N GLN A 431 -5.67 12.61 -17.77
CA GLN A 431 -4.24 12.33 -17.85
C GLN A 431 -3.52 13.52 -18.50
N PRO A 432 -2.36 13.96 -17.99
CA PRO A 432 -1.54 14.96 -18.64
C PRO A 432 -1.12 14.54 -20.07
N GLU A 433 -1.06 15.49 -21.00
CA GLU A 433 -0.63 15.24 -22.38
C GLU A 433 0.76 14.56 -22.46
N SER A 434 1.64 14.87 -21.50
CA SER A 434 2.96 14.25 -21.39
C SER A 434 2.95 12.76 -21.02
N TRP A 435 1.83 12.22 -20.56
CA TRP A 435 1.77 10.84 -20.05
C TRP A 435 1.83 9.76 -21.14
N GLY A 436 1.59 10.11 -22.41
CA GLY A 436 1.85 9.19 -23.53
C GLY A 436 3.28 8.65 -23.53
N ALA A 437 4.27 9.52 -23.24
CA ALA A 437 5.67 9.10 -23.12
C ALA A 437 5.99 8.21 -21.91
N TYR A 438 5.13 8.21 -20.90
CA TYR A 438 5.25 7.34 -19.72
C TYR A 438 4.45 6.04 -19.86
N SER A 439 3.71 5.87 -20.95
CA SER A 439 2.84 4.69 -21.11
C SER A 439 3.63 3.38 -21.14
N VAL A 440 2.95 2.29 -20.85
CA VAL A 440 3.51 0.94 -20.99
C VAL A 440 4.00 0.70 -22.41
N GLY A 441 3.21 1.13 -23.43
CA GLY A 441 3.57 1.00 -24.84
C GLY A 441 4.87 1.72 -25.19
N ALA A 442 5.01 2.98 -24.80
CA ALA A 442 6.20 3.77 -25.08
C ALA A 442 7.47 3.24 -24.39
N GLN A 443 7.34 2.64 -23.22
CA GLN A 443 8.48 2.17 -22.42
C GLN A 443 8.88 0.71 -22.68
N THR A 444 7.98 -0.11 -23.22
CA THR A 444 8.26 -1.52 -23.47
C THR A 444 9.35 -1.67 -24.53
N GLY A 445 10.44 -2.37 -24.17
CA GLY A 445 11.58 -2.62 -25.05
C GLY A 445 12.59 -1.48 -25.14
N ASP A 446 12.37 -0.35 -24.47
CA ASP A 446 13.40 0.70 -24.32
C ASP A 446 14.28 0.41 -23.09
N PRO A 447 15.54 0.00 -23.25
CA PRO A 447 16.44 -0.33 -22.15
C PRO A 447 16.71 0.86 -21.20
N GLY A 448 16.47 2.09 -21.64
CA GLY A 448 16.60 3.31 -20.83
C GLY A 448 15.39 3.61 -19.97
N SER A 449 14.26 2.98 -20.23
CA SER A 449 12.98 3.25 -19.58
C SER A 449 12.95 2.83 -18.10
N THR A 450 11.99 3.37 -17.36
CA THR A 450 11.77 2.98 -15.97
C THR A 450 11.14 1.59 -15.89
N LEU A 451 10.23 1.26 -16.81
CA LEU A 451 9.60 -0.04 -16.90
C LEU A 451 10.63 -1.18 -17.06
N GLU A 452 11.56 -1.03 -18.00
CA GLU A 452 12.60 -2.07 -18.22
C GLU A 452 13.58 -2.16 -17.04
N LEU A 453 13.83 -1.06 -16.32
CA LEU A 453 14.59 -1.09 -15.07
C LEU A 453 13.87 -1.94 -14.01
N TYR A 454 12.56 -1.76 -13.82
CA TYR A 454 11.77 -2.56 -12.88
C TYR A 454 11.72 -4.03 -13.29
N ARG A 455 11.46 -4.34 -14.58
CA ARG A 455 11.49 -5.71 -15.10
C ARG A 455 12.83 -6.41 -14.82
N ALA A 456 13.93 -5.72 -15.11
CA ALA A 456 15.27 -6.25 -14.85
C ALA A 456 15.54 -6.46 -13.34
N ALA A 457 15.13 -5.50 -12.49
CA ALA A 457 15.30 -5.59 -11.05
C ALA A 457 14.50 -6.75 -10.45
N LEU A 458 13.23 -6.91 -10.84
CA LEU A 458 12.35 -7.97 -10.37
C LEU A 458 12.82 -9.35 -10.86
N ALA A 459 13.29 -9.45 -12.10
CA ALA A 459 13.89 -10.68 -12.61
C ALA A 459 15.17 -11.08 -11.85
N LEU A 460 16.02 -10.09 -11.51
CA LEU A 460 17.21 -10.32 -10.68
C LEU A 460 16.84 -10.72 -9.26
N ARG A 461 15.86 -10.04 -8.64
CA ARG A 461 15.39 -10.34 -7.29
C ARG A 461 14.89 -11.78 -7.15
N ARG A 462 14.21 -12.32 -8.17
CA ARG A 462 13.76 -13.73 -8.19
C ARG A 462 14.91 -14.74 -8.40
N ARG A 463 15.97 -14.33 -9.08
CA ARG A 463 17.08 -15.21 -9.48
C ARG A 463 18.22 -15.27 -8.48
N LEU A 464 18.44 -14.20 -7.71
CA LEU A 464 19.54 -14.07 -6.76
C LEU A 464 19.11 -14.53 -5.38
N ASP A 465 19.62 -15.66 -4.92
CA ASP A 465 19.33 -16.23 -3.59
C ASP A 465 19.64 -15.27 -2.43
N GLY A 466 20.55 -14.33 -2.65
CA GLY A 466 20.90 -13.28 -1.68
C GLY A 466 19.83 -12.20 -1.52
N LEU A 467 18.87 -12.07 -2.44
CA LEU A 467 17.75 -11.13 -2.34
C LEU A 467 16.51 -11.82 -1.76
N GLY A 468 15.52 -11.05 -1.31
CA GLY A 468 14.39 -11.58 -0.56
C GLY A 468 14.52 -11.31 0.95
N ASP A 469 13.99 -12.16 1.81
CA ASP A 469 14.01 -12.03 3.28
C ASP A 469 15.26 -12.71 3.90
N GLY A 470 16.44 -12.21 3.59
CA GLY A 470 17.71 -12.74 4.10
C GLY A 470 18.54 -11.67 4.82
N PRO A 471 19.73 -12.02 5.32
CA PRO A 471 20.57 -11.10 6.08
C PRO A 471 21.09 -9.95 5.21
N MET A 472 21.33 -8.82 5.86
CA MET A 472 21.93 -7.61 5.30
C MET A 472 22.96 -7.06 6.29
N SER A 473 24.05 -6.49 5.78
CA SER A 473 25.04 -5.78 6.59
C SER A 473 25.51 -4.52 5.88
N TRP A 474 25.60 -3.42 6.62
CA TRP A 474 26.18 -2.20 6.09
C TRP A 474 27.69 -2.34 5.88
N LEU A 475 28.17 -1.70 4.84
CA LEU A 475 29.60 -1.49 4.57
C LEU A 475 29.92 0.00 4.76
N GLU A 476 31.21 0.33 4.91
CA GLU A 476 31.66 1.72 4.96
C GLU A 476 31.47 2.38 3.60
N GLY A 477 30.98 3.62 3.64
CA GLY A 477 30.82 4.49 2.48
C GLY A 477 31.03 5.95 2.86
N PRO A 478 31.32 6.82 1.89
CA PRO A 478 31.43 8.25 2.15
C PRO A 478 30.09 8.87 2.55
N PRO A 479 30.08 10.03 3.23
CA PRO A 479 28.85 10.74 3.54
C PRO A 479 27.95 10.93 2.31
N GLY A 480 26.64 10.66 2.46
CA GLY A 480 25.68 10.75 1.37
C GLY A 480 25.59 9.50 0.47
N VAL A 481 26.35 8.45 0.80
CA VAL A 481 26.31 7.18 0.07
C VAL A 481 25.97 6.04 1.03
N LEU A 482 24.98 5.22 0.65
CA LEU A 482 24.67 3.96 1.32
C LEU A 482 25.39 2.83 0.60
N VAL A 483 26.04 1.97 1.37
CA VAL A 483 26.65 0.73 0.85
C VAL A 483 26.28 -0.42 1.79
N PHE A 484 25.69 -1.47 1.25
CA PHE A 484 25.39 -2.68 2.04
C PHE A 484 25.60 -3.94 1.22
N THR A 485 25.82 -5.03 1.93
CA THR A 485 26.02 -6.34 1.34
C THR A 485 24.93 -7.31 1.77
N ARG A 486 24.64 -8.23 0.87
CA ARG A 486 23.86 -9.44 1.08
C ARG A 486 24.63 -10.63 0.46
N PRO A 487 24.28 -11.90 0.73
CA PRO A 487 24.99 -13.03 0.15
C PRO A 487 25.16 -12.93 -1.38
N GLY A 488 26.39 -12.84 -1.86
CA GLY A 488 26.73 -12.72 -3.29
C GLY A 488 26.38 -11.37 -3.94
N PHE A 489 26.08 -10.33 -3.13
CA PHE A 489 25.49 -9.09 -3.64
C PHE A 489 25.94 -7.86 -2.83
N VAL A 490 26.22 -6.76 -3.52
CA VAL A 490 26.41 -5.44 -2.90
C VAL A 490 25.47 -4.44 -3.58
N CYS A 491 24.89 -3.53 -2.78
CA CYS A 491 24.11 -2.39 -3.24
C CYS A 491 24.81 -1.09 -2.86
N THR A 492 24.94 -0.15 -3.81
CA THR A 492 25.44 1.20 -3.57
C THR A 492 24.37 2.21 -3.96
N VAL A 493 24.09 3.19 -3.11
CA VAL A 493 23.14 4.28 -3.38
C VAL A 493 23.82 5.61 -3.12
N ASN A 494 24.00 6.41 -4.14
CA ASN A 494 24.50 7.77 -4.03
C ASN A 494 23.31 8.74 -4.00
N THR A 495 23.05 9.35 -2.84
CA THR A 495 21.96 10.33 -2.66
C THR A 495 22.39 11.77 -2.95
N LEU A 496 23.68 11.99 -3.26
CA LEU A 496 24.20 13.30 -3.59
C LEU A 496 23.88 13.65 -5.06
N PRO A 497 23.81 14.94 -5.41
CA PRO A 497 23.57 15.35 -6.80
C PRO A 497 24.80 15.11 -7.71
N GLY A 498 25.99 14.97 -7.15
CA GLY A 498 27.24 14.74 -7.86
C GLY A 498 27.71 13.29 -7.81
N ALA A 499 28.57 12.91 -8.75
CA ALA A 499 29.18 11.59 -8.76
C ALA A 499 30.22 11.44 -7.63
N VAL A 500 30.34 10.21 -7.11
CA VAL A 500 31.26 9.84 -6.02
C VAL A 500 32.13 8.67 -6.47
N GLU A 501 33.43 8.71 -6.12
CA GLU A 501 34.34 7.60 -6.34
C GLU A 501 34.27 6.59 -5.19
N LEU A 502 34.11 5.33 -5.52
CA LEU A 502 34.06 4.20 -4.59
C LEU A 502 35.00 3.08 -5.03
N ARG A 503 35.39 2.25 -4.07
CA ARG A 503 35.93 0.93 -4.36
C ARG A 503 34.85 -0.09 -4.01
N VAL A 504 34.33 -0.76 -5.02
CA VAL A 504 33.27 -1.77 -4.86
C VAL A 504 33.81 -3.09 -5.39
N PRO A 505 33.77 -4.17 -4.61
CA PRO A 505 34.12 -5.47 -5.10
C PRO A 505 33.05 -5.96 -6.10
N GLY A 506 33.50 -6.54 -7.22
CA GLY A 506 32.59 -7.21 -8.15
C GLY A 506 32.25 -6.41 -9.41
N ARG A 507 31.27 -6.93 -10.18
CA ARG A 507 30.81 -6.33 -11.44
C ARG A 507 29.39 -5.81 -11.32
N PRO A 508 29.02 -4.74 -12.05
CA PRO A 508 27.65 -4.25 -12.02
C PRO A 508 26.69 -5.28 -12.63
N LEU A 509 25.56 -5.48 -11.97
CA LEU A 509 24.43 -6.30 -12.43
C LEU A 509 23.32 -5.43 -13.04
N LEU A 510 23.00 -4.33 -12.34
CA LEU A 510 21.94 -3.40 -12.70
C LEU A 510 22.25 -2.04 -12.10
N SER A 511 21.91 -0.98 -12.83
CA SER A 511 22.11 0.40 -12.37
C SER A 511 20.96 1.29 -12.83
N SER A 512 20.52 2.22 -11.96
CA SER A 512 19.58 3.27 -12.36
C SER A 512 20.21 4.36 -13.24
N ALA A 513 21.55 4.50 -13.15
CA ALA A 513 22.40 5.25 -14.06
C ALA A 513 23.75 4.55 -14.14
N ALA A 514 24.32 4.41 -15.35
CA ALA A 514 25.53 3.63 -15.56
C ALA A 514 26.73 4.22 -14.81
N PRO A 515 27.44 3.42 -13.98
CA PRO A 515 28.68 3.84 -13.34
C PRO A 515 29.81 3.86 -14.35
N ASP A 516 30.80 4.75 -14.14
CA ASP A 516 32.05 4.76 -14.90
C ASP A 516 33.10 3.92 -14.12
N ILE A 517 33.64 2.90 -14.79
CA ILE A 517 34.56 1.93 -14.16
C ILE A 517 35.96 2.11 -14.74
N SER A 518 36.90 2.52 -13.89
CA SER A 518 38.29 2.75 -14.25
C SER A 518 39.21 1.94 -13.30
N GLY A 519 39.58 0.73 -13.72
CA GLY A 519 40.39 -0.18 -12.89
C GLY A 519 39.64 -0.61 -11.64
N GLU A 520 40.24 -0.35 -10.45
CA GLU A 520 39.63 -0.66 -9.15
C GLU A 520 38.73 0.47 -8.62
N SER A 521 38.70 1.64 -9.27
CA SER A 521 37.86 2.78 -8.89
C SER A 521 36.59 2.79 -9.75
N VAL A 522 35.49 3.07 -9.07
CA VAL A 522 34.17 3.19 -9.69
C VAL A 522 33.59 4.57 -9.38
N ARG A 523 33.26 5.32 -10.39
CA ARG A 523 32.55 6.58 -10.27
C ARG A 523 31.05 6.35 -10.39
N VAL A 524 30.36 6.39 -9.24
CA VAL A 524 28.90 6.19 -9.15
C VAL A 524 28.22 7.55 -9.37
N PRO A 525 27.33 7.68 -10.37
CA PRO A 525 26.62 8.93 -10.64
C PRO A 525 25.82 9.44 -9.45
N GLY A 526 25.53 10.73 -9.44
CA GLY A 526 24.63 11.33 -8.44
C GLY A 526 23.19 10.86 -8.60
N ASP A 527 22.41 10.83 -7.53
CA ASP A 527 21.02 10.38 -7.50
C ASP A 527 20.86 9.00 -8.18
N SER A 528 21.71 8.02 -7.83
CA SER A 528 21.72 6.70 -8.47
C SER A 528 21.89 5.54 -7.50
N CYS A 529 21.46 4.36 -7.94
CA CYS A 529 21.67 3.09 -7.26
C CYS A 529 22.28 2.07 -8.24
N THR A 530 23.25 1.29 -7.77
CA THR A 530 23.86 0.19 -8.53
C THR A 530 23.92 -1.09 -7.70
N TRP A 531 23.56 -2.19 -8.31
CA TRP A 531 23.67 -3.56 -7.80
C TRP A 531 24.92 -4.25 -8.37
N TRP A 532 25.68 -4.91 -7.51
CA TRP A 532 26.95 -5.54 -7.84
C TRP A 532 26.93 -7.03 -7.49
N ALA A 533 27.41 -7.88 -8.37
CA ALA A 533 27.73 -9.28 -8.04
C ALA A 533 29.13 -9.36 -7.42
N ILE A 534 29.27 -10.09 -6.33
CA ILE A 534 30.53 -10.33 -5.62
C ILE A 534 30.84 -11.83 -5.53
#